data_7c8df6ec3ee25ac84133f3fd7189ad6f
#
_entry.id   7c8df6ec3ee25ac84133f3fd7189ad6f
#
_cell.length_a   1.000
_cell.length_b   1.000
_cell.length_c   1.000
_cell.angle_alpha   90.00
_cell.angle_beta   90.00
_cell.angle_gamma   90.00
#
_symmetry.space_group_name_H-M   'P 1'
#
loop_
_entity.id
_entity.type
_entity.pdbx_description
1 polymer ?
#
loop_
_entity_poly.entity_id
_entity_poly.type
_entity_poly.pdbx_seq_one_letter_code
_entity_poly.pdbx_strand_id
1 'polypeptide(L)'
;MPVAMPVAMPSAPPLLIRHATLPDGRTGMDLLAEGGRFTAVGPALPAPAGTEVIDAQGWLLSPPFVDAHFHMDATLSHGLPRVNVSGTLLEGIALWAELKPLLTEEAIAERALQYCDWAVARGLLAIRSHVDVCDERLLAVRALLEVKRRVAPYLDLQLVAFPQDGVLRAPGALKNLKRALDLGVDVVGGIPHFERTMQDGADSVKLLCELAAERGLRVDMHCDESDDPLSRHIETLALHTQRLGLQGRVTGSHLTSMHSMDNYYVSKLMPLIREAGVHAVANPLINITLQGRHDSYPKRRGMTRVPELLAAGVNVGFGHDCVMDPWYPLGSGCMLEVAAMGLHVAQMTSLQGQRQCFDAVTVNNARILGLEGYGLTPGCRADAVLLQARSPEEAVRLRAQRLLVVRSGSVVSRMAPAVAELRLPGRPAHVDFTRQAAPPSIETAR
;
A
#
# COMPACT_ATOMS: atom_id res chain seq x y z
N MET A 1 -19.60 20.79 -18.74
CA MET A 1 -20.75 20.37 -17.90
C MET A 1 -20.48 20.88 -16.48
N PRO A 2 -21.48 21.32 -15.70
CA PRO A 2 -21.24 21.76 -14.33
C PRO A 2 -20.71 20.55 -13.53
N VAL A 3 -19.59 20.76 -12.87
CA VAL A 3 -18.91 19.80 -12.00
C VAL A 3 -19.85 19.49 -10.83
N ALA A 4 -20.42 18.29 -10.78
CA ALA A 4 -21.23 17.86 -9.65
C ALA A 4 -20.39 17.93 -8.37
N MET A 5 -20.89 18.66 -7.37
CA MET A 5 -20.26 18.72 -6.03
C MET A 5 -20.16 17.30 -5.46
N PRO A 6 -19.09 16.97 -4.72
CA PRO A 6 -19.03 15.68 -4.05
C PRO A 6 -20.25 15.57 -3.13
N VAL A 7 -20.99 14.47 -3.27
CA VAL A 7 -22.09 14.16 -2.35
C VAL A 7 -21.47 13.89 -0.99
N ALA A 8 -21.62 14.83 -0.06
CA ALA A 8 -21.21 14.57 1.32
C ALA A 8 -22.00 13.37 1.85
N MET A 9 -21.32 12.41 2.45
CA MET A 9 -22.01 11.34 3.18
C MET A 9 -22.91 11.99 4.25
N PRO A 10 -24.19 11.61 4.35
CA PRO A 10 -25.04 12.11 5.43
C PRO A 10 -24.37 11.83 6.79
N SER A 11 -24.58 12.69 7.79
CA SER A 11 -24.09 12.43 9.14
C SER A 11 -24.62 11.07 9.61
N ALA A 12 -23.73 10.10 9.74
CA ALA A 12 -24.12 8.76 10.19
C ALA A 12 -24.62 8.82 11.64
N PRO A 13 -25.61 8.01 12.03
CA PRO A 13 -25.93 7.81 13.42
C PRO A 13 -24.70 7.32 14.19
N PRO A 14 -24.67 7.48 15.52
CA PRO A 14 -23.59 6.87 16.31
C PRO A 14 -23.48 5.36 16.01
N LEU A 15 -22.25 4.86 15.93
CA LEU A 15 -21.96 3.44 15.69
C LEU A 15 -21.23 2.87 16.90
N LEU A 16 -21.70 1.76 17.44
CA LEU A 16 -21.05 1.01 18.49
C LEU A 16 -20.69 -0.39 18.01
N ILE A 17 -19.40 -0.67 17.87
CA ILE A 17 -18.88 -2.01 17.58
C ILE A 17 -18.54 -2.66 18.91
N ARG A 18 -19.18 -3.80 19.24
CA ARG A 18 -19.02 -4.51 20.50
C ARG A 18 -18.19 -5.77 20.38
N HIS A 19 -17.61 -6.19 21.48
CA HIS A 19 -16.92 -7.47 21.65
C HIS A 19 -15.82 -7.74 20.61
N ALA A 20 -15.10 -6.70 20.18
CA ALA A 20 -14.00 -6.83 19.23
C ALA A 20 -12.72 -7.33 19.92
N THR A 21 -11.88 -8.03 19.14
CA THR A 21 -10.46 -8.21 19.45
C THR A 21 -9.68 -7.12 18.73
N LEU A 22 -8.74 -6.45 19.42
CA LEU A 22 -7.91 -5.41 18.84
C LEU A 22 -6.53 -5.96 18.42
N PRO A 23 -5.82 -5.28 17.51
CA PRO A 23 -4.51 -5.71 17.05
C PRO A 23 -3.46 -5.83 18.18
N ASP A 24 -3.58 -5.10 19.26
CA ASP A 24 -2.70 -5.17 20.44
C ASP A 24 -2.98 -6.36 21.38
N GLY A 25 -3.96 -7.21 21.03
CA GLY A 25 -4.33 -8.40 21.80
C GLY A 25 -5.44 -8.19 22.83
N ARG A 26 -5.93 -6.97 23.05
CA ARG A 26 -7.10 -6.72 23.91
C ARG A 26 -8.35 -7.35 23.30
N THR A 27 -9.11 -8.11 24.08
CA THR A 27 -10.35 -8.78 23.67
C THR A 27 -11.57 -8.20 24.38
N GLY A 28 -12.78 -8.43 23.83
CA GLY A 28 -14.02 -7.95 24.41
C GLY A 28 -14.14 -6.43 24.45
N MET A 29 -13.50 -5.76 23.52
CA MET A 29 -13.45 -4.30 23.44
C MET A 29 -14.63 -3.77 22.63
N ASP A 30 -15.22 -2.68 23.13
CA ASP A 30 -16.23 -1.89 22.44
C ASP A 30 -15.58 -0.61 21.90
N LEU A 31 -16.01 -0.16 20.72
CA LEU A 31 -15.60 1.10 20.10
C LEU A 31 -16.84 1.91 19.73
N LEU A 32 -16.97 3.10 20.33
CA LEU A 32 -18.04 4.05 20.01
C LEU A 32 -17.53 5.10 19.04
N ALA A 33 -18.26 5.29 17.93
CA ALA A 33 -18.00 6.32 16.94
C ALA A 33 -19.16 7.32 16.88
N GLU A 34 -18.83 8.61 16.96
CA GLU A 34 -19.77 9.72 16.83
C GLU A 34 -19.12 10.84 16.02
N GLY A 35 -19.87 11.51 15.16
CA GLY A 35 -19.35 12.58 14.33
C GLY A 35 -18.17 12.16 13.42
N GLY A 36 -18.14 10.88 13.01
CA GLY A 36 -17.11 10.34 12.14
C GLY A 36 -15.78 10.00 12.83
N ARG A 37 -15.71 10.06 14.17
CA ARG A 37 -14.51 9.75 14.96
C ARG A 37 -14.83 8.75 16.08
N PHE A 38 -13.84 7.96 16.49
CA PHE A 38 -13.94 7.19 17.73
C PHE A 38 -13.93 8.13 18.91
N THR A 39 -14.96 8.07 19.75
CA THR A 39 -15.11 8.88 20.97
C THR A 39 -14.73 8.10 22.23
N ALA A 40 -14.94 6.78 22.21
CA ALA A 40 -14.57 5.91 23.32
C ALA A 40 -14.11 4.53 22.82
N VAL A 41 -13.16 3.93 23.57
CA VAL A 41 -12.66 2.56 23.37
C VAL A 41 -12.47 1.92 24.74
N GLY A 42 -13.19 0.86 25.03
CA GLY A 42 -13.14 0.17 26.33
C GLY A 42 -14.16 -0.95 26.41
N PRO A 43 -14.15 -1.75 27.46
CA PRO A 43 -15.17 -2.80 27.64
C PRO A 43 -16.53 -2.20 28.07
N ALA A 44 -17.62 -2.84 27.64
CA ALA A 44 -18.99 -2.57 28.09
C ALA A 44 -19.41 -1.08 28.01
N LEU A 45 -19.13 -0.43 26.86
CA LEU A 45 -19.51 0.95 26.62
C LEU A 45 -21.04 1.09 26.52
N PRO A 46 -21.62 2.19 27.07
CA PRO A 46 -23.04 2.48 26.89
C PRO A 46 -23.32 2.82 25.42
N ALA A 47 -24.49 2.43 24.93
CA ALA A 47 -24.97 2.83 23.62
C ALA A 47 -25.82 4.11 23.77
N PRO A 48 -25.44 5.27 23.21
CA PRO A 48 -26.29 6.44 23.12
C PRO A 48 -27.60 6.16 22.39
N ALA A 49 -28.63 6.97 22.60
CA ALA A 49 -29.90 6.82 21.87
C ALA A 49 -29.68 6.94 20.35
N GLY A 50 -30.32 6.05 19.59
CA GLY A 50 -30.20 6.03 18.12
C GLY A 50 -28.91 5.42 17.57
N THR A 51 -28.09 4.79 18.43
CA THR A 51 -26.85 4.13 18.01
C THR A 51 -27.12 2.85 17.22
N GLU A 52 -26.46 2.70 16.05
CA GLU A 52 -26.35 1.39 15.39
C GLU A 52 -25.37 0.53 16.19
N VAL A 53 -25.78 -0.69 16.59
CA VAL A 53 -24.94 -1.61 17.35
C VAL A 53 -24.56 -2.82 16.49
N ILE A 54 -23.27 -3.10 16.40
CA ILE A 54 -22.72 -4.25 15.67
C ILE A 54 -21.94 -5.12 16.64
N ASP A 55 -22.28 -6.39 16.74
CA ASP A 55 -21.52 -7.36 17.53
C ASP A 55 -20.37 -7.94 16.67
N ALA A 56 -19.14 -7.67 17.06
CA ALA A 56 -17.96 -8.22 16.42
C ALA A 56 -17.68 -9.69 16.76
N GLN A 57 -18.40 -10.28 17.72
CA GLN A 57 -18.28 -11.70 18.11
C GLN A 57 -16.85 -12.18 18.40
N GLY A 58 -16.01 -11.28 18.91
CA GLY A 58 -14.60 -11.52 19.18
C GLY A 58 -13.70 -11.56 17.95
N TRP A 59 -14.19 -11.22 16.75
CA TRP A 59 -13.36 -11.05 15.56
C TRP A 59 -12.41 -9.86 15.68
N LEU A 60 -11.34 -9.91 14.90
CA LEU A 60 -10.33 -8.86 14.87
C LEU A 60 -10.87 -7.59 14.19
N LEU A 61 -10.95 -6.51 14.96
CA LEU A 61 -11.18 -5.17 14.41
C LEU A 61 -9.83 -4.48 14.22
N SER A 62 -9.51 -4.15 13.00
CA SER A 62 -8.25 -3.52 12.58
C SER A 62 -8.47 -2.10 12.09
N PRO A 63 -7.49 -1.19 12.19
CA PRO A 63 -7.46 -0.03 11.31
C PRO A 63 -7.53 -0.48 9.84
N PRO A 64 -8.00 0.36 8.90
CA PRO A 64 -8.09 -0.02 7.50
C PRO A 64 -6.72 -0.32 6.89
N PHE A 65 -6.69 -1.11 5.83
CA PHE A 65 -5.49 -1.30 5.04
C PHE A 65 -5.12 -0.02 4.30
N VAL A 66 -3.82 0.14 4.07
CA VAL A 66 -3.23 1.26 3.34
C VAL A 66 -2.28 0.70 2.30
N ASP A 67 -2.35 1.17 1.07
CA ASP A 67 -1.42 0.84 -0.01
C ASP A 67 -0.48 2.03 -0.24
N ALA A 68 0.80 1.83 0.00
CA ALA A 68 1.79 2.89 -0.10
C ALA A 68 2.39 3.03 -1.50
N HIS A 69 2.08 2.11 -2.43
CA HIS A 69 2.64 2.15 -3.79
C HIS A 69 1.72 1.43 -4.77
N PHE A 70 1.15 2.18 -5.71
CA PHE A 70 0.22 1.69 -6.71
C PHE A 70 0.30 2.49 -8.02
N HIS A 71 -0.21 1.93 -9.14
CA HIS A 71 -0.33 2.57 -10.46
C HIS A 71 -1.78 2.57 -10.94
N MET A 72 -2.56 3.54 -10.48
CA MET A 72 -4.00 3.60 -10.77
C MET A 72 -4.32 4.02 -12.20
N ASP A 73 -3.44 4.74 -12.88
CA ASP A 73 -3.57 5.12 -14.27
C ASP A 73 -3.49 3.91 -15.23
N ALA A 74 -2.70 2.90 -14.86
CA ALA A 74 -2.53 1.67 -15.63
C ALA A 74 -3.45 0.52 -15.18
N THR A 75 -4.02 0.57 -13.98
CA THR A 75 -4.80 -0.54 -13.40
C THR A 75 -5.95 -0.97 -14.33
N LEU A 76 -6.27 -2.29 -14.30
CA LEU A 76 -7.34 -2.93 -15.08
C LEU A 76 -7.22 -2.72 -16.60
N SER A 77 -6.02 -2.46 -17.12
CA SER A 77 -5.75 -2.34 -18.56
C SER A 77 -5.10 -3.59 -19.17
N HIS A 78 -4.99 -4.69 -18.41
CA HIS A 78 -4.42 -5.95 -18.91
C HIS A 78 -5.06 -6.38 -20.23
N GLY A 79 -4.21 -6.72 -21.21
CA GLY A 79 -4.64 -7.10 -22.55
C GLY A 79 -4.71 -5.92 -23.55
N LEU A 80 -4.49 -4.68 -23.10
CA LEU A 80 -4.50 -3.49 -23.94
C LEU A 80 -3.08 -2.92 -24.13
N PRO A 81 -2.68 -2.56 -25.37
CA PRO A 81 -3.30 -2.94 -26.65
C PRO A 81 -3.08 -4.42 -26.99
N ARG A 82 -2.22 -5.10 -26.25
CA ARG A 82 -1.88 -6.52 -26.32
C ARG A 82 -1.38 -7.01 -24.95
N VAL A 83 -1.17 -8.31 -24.79
CA VAL A 83 -0.62 -8.87 -23.55
C VAL A 83 0.90 -8.81 -23.51
N ASN A 84 1.49 -8.71 -22.33
CA ASN A 84 2.92 -8.88 -22.08
C ASN A 84 3.26 -10.39 -22.17
N VAL A 85 3.95 -10.78 -23.23
CA VAL A 85 4.26 -12.20 -23.51
C VAL A 85 5.49 -12.66 -22.75
N SER A 86 6.52 -11.82 -22.63
CA SER A 86 7.76 -12.17 -21.92
C SER A 86 7.62 -12.11 -20.39
N GLY A 87 6.64 -11.36 -19.89
CA GLY A 87 6.47 -11.07 -18.47
C GLY A 87 7.62 -10.22 -17.91
N THR A 88 8.33 -9.46 -18.73
CA THR A 88 9.45 -8.61 -18.30
C THR A 88 9.00 -7.17 -18.05
N LEU A 89 9.76 -6.47 -17.17
CA LEU A 89 9.58 -5.05 -16.92
C LEU A 89 9.67 -4.22 -18.20
N LEU A 90 10.67 -4.49 -19.03
CA LEU A 90 10.91 -3.71 -20.25
C LEU A 90 9.80 -3.89 -21.31
N GLU A 91 9.21 -5.09 -21.45
CA GLU A 91 8.05 -5.28 -22.30
C GLU A 91 6.82 -4.55 -21.73
N GLY A 92 6.63 -4.54 -20.41
CA GLY A 92 5.58 -3.75 -19.77
C GLY A 92 5.71 -2.25 -20.06
N ILE A 93 6.93 -1.70 -19.98
CA ILE A 93 7.20 -0.30 -20.32
C ILE A 93 6.91 -0.02 -21.81
N ALA A 94 7.31 -0.93 -22.71
CA ALA A 94 7.00 -0.80 -24.15
C ALA A 94 5.50 -0.82 -24.41
N LEU A 95 4.77 -1.75 -23.78
CA LEU A 95 3.30 -1.82 -23.85
C LEU A 95 2.62 -0.55 -23.35
N TRP A 96 3.11 0.01 -22.24
CA TRP A 96 2.61 1.26 -21.71
C TRP A 96 2.82 2.42 -22.71
N ALA A 97 3.98 2.46 -23.36
CA ALA A 97 4.25 3.45 -24.40
C ALA A 97 3.31 3.28 -25.62
N GLU A 98 2.98 2.03 -26.01
CA GLU A 98 2.00 1.73 -27.07
C GLU A 98 0.56 2.12 -26.64
N LEU A 99 0.22 1.95 -25.37
CA LEU A 99 -1.14 2.22 -24.84
C LEU A 99 -1.39 3.72 -24.62
N LYS A 100 -0.40 4.48 -24.13
CA LYS A 100 -0.55 5.91 -23.79
C LYS A 100 -1.27 6.75 -24.87
N PRO A 101 -0.93 6.65 -26.18
CA PRO A 101 -1.62 7.43 -27.21
C PRO A 101 -3.11 7.10 -27.38
N LEU A 102 -3.54 5.91 -26.96
CA LEU A 102 -4.91 5.41 -27.10
C LEU A 102 -5.79 5.74 -25.88
N LEU A 103 -5.20 6.23 -24.78
CA LEU A 103 -5.92 6.52 -23.55
C LEU A 103 -6.79 7.78 -23.68
N THR A 104 -7.92 7.74 -22.98
CA THR A 104 -8.80 8.89 -22.74
C THR A 104 -8.98 9.10 -21.24
N GLU A 105 -9.37 10.32 -20.83
CA GLU A 105 -9.63 10.61 -19.41
C GLU A 105 -10.76 9.74 -18.85
N GLU A 106 -11.80 9.50 -19.65
CA GLU A 106 -12.96 8.70 -19.28
C GLU A 106 -12.58 7.24 -19.02
N ALA A 107 -11.80 6.63 -19.94
CA ALA A 107 -11.39 5.23 -19.81
C ALA A 107 -10.46 5.01 -18.59
N ILE A 108 -9.58 5.97 -18.30
CA ILE A 108 -8.74 5.92 -17.09
C ILE A 108 -9.62 6.06 -15.84
N ALA A 109 -10.51 7.04 -15.81
CA ALA A 109 -11.36 7.29 -14.65
C ALA A 109 -12.29 6.10 -14.37
N GLU A 110 -12.87 5.47 -15.39
CA GLU A 110 -13.74 4.30 -15.24
C GLU A 110 -13.00 3.13 -14.59
N ARG A 111 -11.81 2.75 -15.10
CA ARG A 111 -10.99 1.69 -14.52
C ARG A 111 -10.56 2.01 -13.08
N ALA A 112 -10.13 3.25 -12.85
CA ALA A 112 -9.70 3.70 -11.54
C ALA A 112 -10.84 3.64 -10.51
N LEU A 113 -12.06 4.06 -10.87
CA LEU A 113 -13.25 3.97 -10.00
C LEU A 113 -13.61 2.53 -9.71
N GLN A 114 -13.62 1.66 -10.73
CA GLN A 114 -13.86 0.23 -10.53
C GLN A 114 -12.84 -0.38 -9.55
N TYR A 115 -11.57 -0.01 -9.66
CA TYR A 115 -10.55 -0.46 -8.71
C TYR A 115 -10.79 0.10 -7.30
N CYS A 116 -11.20 1.37 -7.17
CA CYS A 116 -11.56 1.94 -5.87
C CYS A 116 -12.70 1.17 -5.19
N ASP A 117 -13.70 0.70 -5.95
CA ASP A 117 -14.78 -0.15 -5.41
C ASP A 117 -14.23 -1.48 -4.88
N TRP A 118 -13.30 -2.11 -5.61
CA TRP A 118 -12.62 -3.33 -5.14
C TRP A 118 -11.80 -3.07 -3.87
N ALA A 119 -11.06 -1.97 -3.85
CA ALA A 119 -10.23 -1.57 -2.72
C ALA A 119 -11.07 -1.39 -1.45
N VAL A 120 -12.17 -0.63 -1.52
CA VAL A 120 -13.09 -0.42 -0.39
C VAL A 120 -13.69 -1.74 0.09
N ALA A 121 -14.15 -2.60 -0.82
CA ALA A 121 -14.66 -3.93 -0.45
C ALA A 121 -13.60 -4.82 0.24
N ARG A 122 -12.31 -4.57 -0.05
CA ARG A 122 -11.16 -5.23 0.59
C ARG A 122 -10.67 -4.53 1.87
N GLY A 123 -11.34 -3.45 2.30
CA GLY A 123 -10.95 -2.68 3.49
C GLY A 123 -9.70 -1.81 3.29
N LEU A 124 -9.31 -1.56 2.05
CA LEU A 124 -8.24 -0.66 1.66
C LEU A 124 -8.84 0.74 1.49
N LEU A 125 -8.56 1.65 2.43
CA LEU A 125 -9.19 2.98 2.49
C LEU A 125 -8.22 4.14 2.27
N ALA A 126 -6.94 3.87 2.02
CA ALA A 126 -5.98 4.88 1.61
C ALA A 126 -4.97 4.29 0.62
N ILE A 127 -4.72 4.99 -0.48
CA ILE A 127 -3.84 4.56 -1.57
C ILE A 127 -2.95 5.73 -1.98
N ARG A 128 -1.63 5.45 -2.10
CA ARG A 128 -0.70 6.32 -2.82
C ARG A 128 -0.48 5.75 -4.21
N SER A 129 -0.88 6.50 -5.24
CA SER A 129 -0.78 6.08 -6.63
C SER A 129 0.17 6.96 -7.42
N HIS A 130 1.11 6.35 -8.11
CA HIS A 130 1.95 7.00 -9.11
C HIS A 130 1.11 7.25 -10.37
N VAL A 131 1.27 8.44 -10.97
CA VAL A 131 0.62 8.81 -12.22
C VAL A 131 1.66 9.31 -13.20
N ASP A 132 1.72 8.69 -14.39
CA ASP A 132 2.70 9.03 -15.43
C ASP A 132 2.49 10.46 -15.95
N VAL A 133 3.55 11.27 -15.84
CA VAL A 133 3.59 12.67 -16.30
C VAL A 133 4.38 12.85 -17.61
N CYS A 134 4.85 11.76 -18.23
CA CYS A 134 5.58 11.84 -19.50
C CYS A 134 4.67 12.14 -20.69
N ASP A 135 3.34 11.95 -20.56
CA ASP A 135 2.38 12.41 -21.56
C ASP A 135 2.15 13.93 -21.42
N GLU A 136 2.52 14.69 -22.46
CA GLU A 136 2.35 16.15 -22.49
C GLU A 136 0.90 16.61 -22.28
N ARG A 137 -0.07 15.79 -22.66
CA ARG A 137 -1.50 16.04 -22.47
C ARG A 137 -1.91 15.98 -21.00
N LEU A 138 -1.14 15.29 -20.12
CA LEU A 138 -1.46 15.01 -18.72
C LEU A 138 -2.86 14.40 -18.53
N LEU A 139 -3.30 13.51 -19.45
CA LEU A 139 -4.63 12.90 -19.39
C LEU A 139 -4.84 12.11 -18.09
N ALA A 140 -3.87 11.26 -17.74
CA ALA A 140 -3.95 10.47 -16.51
C ALA A 140 -4.00 11.34 -15.26
N VAL A 141 -3.25 12.43 -15.22
CA VAL A 141 -3.26 13.38 -14.10
C VAL A 141 -4.65 13.98 -13.91
N ARG A 142 -5.28 14.49 -14.98
CA ARG A 142 -6.62 15.07 -14.89
C ARG A 142 -7.68 14.04 -14.50
N ALA A 143 -7.63 12.85 -15.11
CA ALA A 143 -8.53 11.75 -14.79
C ALA A 143 -8.44 11.36 -13.30
N LEU A 144 -7.22 11.17 -12.77
CA LEU A 144 -7.03 10.74 -11.38
C LEU A 144 -7.27 11.85 -10.37
N LEU A 145 -7.08 13.11 -10.70
CA LEU A 145 -7.51 14.24 -9.84
C LEU A 145 -9.04 14.27 -9.72
N GLU A 146 -9.77 14.01 -10.81
CA GLU A 146 -11.23 13.88 -10.75
C GLU A 146 -11.67 12.64 -9.96
N VAL A 147 -11.02 11.48 -10.17
CA VAL A 147 -11.26 10.28 -9.36
C VAL A 147 -11.03 10.57 -7.88
N LYS A 148 -9.89 11.18 -7.52
CA LYS A 148 -9.55 11.57 -6.14
C LYS A 148 -10.68 12.40 -5.51
N ARG A 149 -11.19 13.39 -6.23
CA ARG A 149 -12.32 14.21 -5.75
C ARG A 149 -13.58 13.39 -5.53
N ARG A 150 -13.91 12.44 -6.43
CA ARG A 150 -15.10 11.60 -6.36
C ARG A 150 -15.05 10.58 -5.23
N VAL A 151 -13.88 9.98 -4.99
CA VAL A 151 -13.71 8.93 -3.98
C VAL A 151 -13.43 9.47 -2.58
N ALA A 152 -13.12 10.76 -2.42
CA ALA A 152 -12.76 11.39 -1.14
C ALA A 152 -13.71 11.08 0.04
N PRO A 153 -15.04 10.89 -0.14
CA PRO A 153 -15.92 10.51 0.95
C PRO A 153 -15.61 9.13 1.57
N TYR A 154 -15.04 8.20 0.80
CA TYR A 154 -14.85 6.81 1.24
C TYR A 154 -13.44 6.25 1.05
N LEU A 155 -12.54 6.95 0.34
CA LEU A 155 -11.17 6.53 0.12
C LEU A 155 -10.22 7.73 0.02
N ASP A 156 -9.09 7.68 0.71
CA ASP A 156 -8.05 8.69 0.59
C ASP A 156 -7.12 8.32 -0.58
N LEU A 157 -7.10 9.13 -1.63
CA LEU A 157 -6.20 8.94 -2.76
C LEU A 157 -5.13 10.03 -2.75
N GLN A 158 -3.86 9.62 -2.60
CA GLN A 158 -2.69 10.48 -2.71
C GLN A 158 -1.99 10.19 -4.04
N LEU A 159 -1.74 11.22 -4.84
CA LEU A 159 -1.14 11.10 -6.16
C LEU A 159 0.33 11.50 -6.15
N VAL A 160 1.16 10.76 -6.88
CA VAL A 160 2.59 11.03 -7.09
C VAL A 160 2.81 11.43 -8.55
N ALA A 161 3.39 12.61 -8.79
CA ALA A 161 3.79 13.02 -10.15
C ALA A 161 5.00 12.19 -10.59
N PHE A 162 4.76 11.14 -11.36
CA PHE A 162 5.74 10.10 -11.69
C PHE A 162 6.26 10.23 -13.13
N PRO A 163 7.54 10.58 -13.33
CA PRO A 163 8.14 10.64 -14.66
C PRO A 163 8.58 9.23 -15.11
N GLN A 164 7.64 8.41 -15.57
CA GLN A 164 7.83 6.99 -15.91
C GLN A 164 9.04 6.72 -16.83
N ASP A 165 9.33 7.63 -17.73
CA ASP A 165 10.42 7.48 -18.72
C ASP A 165 11.71 8.21 -18.27
N GLY A 166 11.81 8.64 -17.00
CA GLY A 166 12.92 9.43 -16.46
C GLY A 166 12.69 10.95 -16.58
N VAL A 167 13.05 11.71 -15.54
CA VAL A 167 12.84 13.17 -15.53
C VAL A 167 13.88 13.93 -16.38
N LEU A 168 15.09 13.41 -16.46
CA LEU A 168 16.17 13.97 -17.31
C LEU A 168 16.21 13.28 -18.68
N ARG A 169 15.85 12.01 -18.75
CA ARG A 169 15.86 11.22 -19.95
C ARG A 169 14.73 11.58 -20.92
N ALA A 170 13.51 11.80 -20.42
CA ALA A 170 12.34 12.07 -21.27
C ALA A 170 12.19 13.58 -21.55
N PRO A 171 12.15 14.02 -22.83
CA PRO A 171 11.95 15.43 -23.17
C PRO A 171 10.66 15.99 -22.56
N GLY A 172 10.76 17.11 -21.87
CA GLY A 172 9.61 17.80 -21.27
C GLY A 172 9.09 17.21 -19.96
N ALA A 173 9.60 16.07 -19.48
CA ALA A 173 9.10 15.40 -18.28
C ALA A 173 9.16 16.31 -17.03
N LEU A 174 10.24 17.05 -16.79
CA LEU A 174 10.34 17.99 -15.69
C LEU A 174 9.29 19.12 -15.76
N LYS A 175 9.04 19.65 -16.97
CA LYS A 175 8.00 20.66 -17.19
C LYS A 175 6.62 20.10 -16.86
N ASN A 176 6.34 18.92 -17.34
CA ASN A 176 5.07 18.24 -17.10
C ASN A 176 4.88 17.86 -15.62
N LEU A 177 5.94 17.38 -14.95
CA LEU A 177 5.93 17.11 -13.52
C LEU A 177 5.56 18.36 -12.71
N LYS A 178 6.20 19.51 -13.00
CA LYS A 178 5.86 20.78 -12.35
C LYS A 178 4.41 21.18 -12.61
N ARG A 179 3.92 21.03 -13.84
CA ARG A 179 2.50 21.29 -14.19
C ARG A 179 1.54 20.35 -13.43
N ALA A 180 1.88 19.06 -13.27
CA ALA A 180 1.07 18.12 -12.51
C ALA A 180 0.97 18.53 -11.02
N LEU A 181 2.08 18.97 -10.42
CA LEU A 181 2.09 19.52 -9.06
C LEU A 181 1.25 20.80 -8.95
N ASP A 182 1.32 21.69 -9.95
CA ASP A 182 0.51 22.90 -10.00
C ASP A 182 -0.99 22.61 -10.13
N LEU A 183 -1.36 21.48 -10.71
CA LEU A 183 -2.76 20.99 -10.78
C LEU A 183 -3.24 20.35 -9.47
N GLY A 184 -2.39 20.08 -8.50
CA GLY A 184 -2.75 19.56 -7.18
C GLY A 184 -2.37 18.09 -6.94
N VAL A 185 -1.41 17.54 -7.69
CA VAL A 185 -0.76 16.27 -7.35
C VAL A 185 0.07 16.44 -6.08
N ASP A 186 0.03 15.47 -5.16
CA ASP A 186 0.44 15.62 -3.77
C ASP A 186 1.94 15.39 -3.50
N VAL A 187 2.60 14.57 -4.32
CA VAL A 187 3.92 14.00 -4.03
C VAL A 187 4.82 14.11 -5.26
N VAL A 188 6.09 14.40 -5.05
CA VAL A 188 7.10 14.40 -6.11
C VAL A 188 7.62 12.97 -6.32
N GLY A 189 7.49 12.45 -7.54
CA GLY A 189 7.97 11.13 -7.94
C GLY A 189 9.30 11.19 -8.67
N GLY A 190 9.94 10.02 -8.85
CA GLY A 190 11.16 9.85 -9.61
C GLY A 190 11.45 8.38 -9.92
N ILE A 191 12.35 8.13 -10.86
CA ILE A 191 12.82 6.80 -11.26
C ILE A 191 14.31 6.86 -11.64
N PRO A 192 15.21 7.09 -10.66
CA PRO A 192 16.61 7.39 -10.92
C PRO A 192 17.37 6.28 -11.64
N HIS A 193 17.03 5.01 -11.38
CA HIS A 193 17.69 3.86 -12.03
C HIS A 193 17.30 3.69 -13.51
N PHE A 194 16.30 4.43 -14.00
CA PHE A 194 15.88 4.42 -15.40
C PHE A 194 16.40 5.63 -16.19
N GLU A 195 17.12 6.55 -15.54
CA GLU A 195 17.87 7.59 -16.25
C GLU A 195 18.99 6.97 -17.10
N ARG A 196 19.63 7.74 -17.97
CA ARG A 196 20.60 7.19 -18.94
C ARG A 196 21.89 6.69 -18.30
N THR A 197 22.33 7.36 -17.24
CA THR A 197 23.57 7.04 -16.52
C THR A 197 23.33 7.08 -15.01
N MET A 198 24.22 6.45 -14.25
CA MET A 198 24.20 6.53 -12.78
C MET A 198 24.31 7.97 -12.28
N GLN A 199 25.05 8.82 -13.00
CA GLN A 199 25.18 10.24 -12.65
C GLN A 199 23.88 10.99 -12.91
N ASP A 200 23.23 10.76 -14.08
CA ASP A 200 21.90 11.36 -14.35
C ASP A 200 20.87 10.92 -13.30
N GLY A 201 20.94 9.65 -12.87
CA GLY A 201 20.10 9.15 -11.77
C GLY A 201 20.33 9.91 -10.47
N ALA A 202 21.58 10.12 -10.08
CA ALA A 202 21.93 10.90 -8.87
C ALA A 202 21.48 12.36 -9.00
N ASP A 203 21.67 12.97 -10.18
CA ASP A 203 21.26 14.35 -10.46
C ASP A 203 19.73 14.49 -10.47
N SER A 204 19.00 13.50 -10.96
CA SER A 204 17.53 13.45 -10.91
C SER A 204 17.02 13.40 -9.46
N VAL A 205 17.64 12.59 -8.59
CA VAL A 205 17.32 12.53 -7.16
C VAL A 205 17.50 13.89 -6.50
N LYS A 206 18.66 14.54 -6.74
CA LYS A 206 18.93 15.88 -6.20
C LYS A 206 17.87 16.88 -6.64
N LEU A 207 17.63 17.00 -7.95
CA LEU A 207 16.67 17.92 -8.55
C LEU A 207 15.28 17.77 -7.96
N LEU A 208 14.78 16.53 -7.84
CA LEU A 208 13.43 16.25 -7.37
C LEU A 208 13.29 16.43 -5.86
N CYS A 209 14.31 16.13 -5.07
CA CYS A 209 14.33 16.45 -3.63
C CYS A 209 14.35 17.95 -3.37
N GLU A 210 15.13 18.72 -4.14
CA GLU A 210 15.15 20.19 -4.07
C GLU A 210 13.78 20.78 -4.42
N LEU A 211 13.14 20.31 -5.49
CA LEU A 211 11.78 20.72 -5.88
C LEU A 211 10.75 20.40 -4.79
N ALA A 212 10.85 19.23 -4.16
CA ALA A 212 9.95 18.84 -3.08
C ALA A 212 10.16 19.71 -1.82
N ALA A 213 11.41 20.02 -1.47
CA ALA A 213 11.73 20.91 -0.36
C ALA A 213 11.20 22.33 -0.58
N GLU A 214 11.41 22.89 -1.79
CA GLU A 214 10.90 24.20 -2.19
C GLU A 214 9.38 24.30 -2.05
N ARG A 215 8.67 23.24 -2.41
CA ARG A 215 7.19 23.19 -2.40
C ARG A 215 6.59 22.66 -1.10
N GLY A 216 7.40 22.23 -0.13
CA GLY A 216 6.93 21.62 1.12
C GLY A 216 6.26 20.25 0.94
N LEU A 217 6.54 19.56 -0.17
CA LEU A 217 5.93 18.28 -0.55
C LEU A 217 6.71 17.08 -0.02
N ARG A 218 6.08 15.89 -0.12
CA ARG A 218 6.72 14.58 0.08
C ARG A 218 7.40 14.12 -1.21
N VAL A 219 8.27 13.12 -1.07
CA VAL A 219 8.95 12.45 -2.18
C VAL A 219 8.66 10.96 -2.12
N ASP A 220 8.39 10.34 -3.28
CA ASP A 220 8.32 8.89 -3.44
C ASP A 220 8.93 8.47 -4.78
N MET A 221 10.03 7.75 -4.73
CA MET A 221 10.75 7.36 -5.93
C MET A 221 10.74 5.84 -6.12
N HIS A 222 10.49 5.40 -7.36
CA HIS A 222 10.92 4.06 -7.80
C HIS A 222 12.44 4.05 -7.73
N CYS A 223 12.98 3.60 -6.59
CA CYS A 223 14.40 3.72 -6.29
C CYS A 223 15.05 2.35 -6.43
N ASP A 224 16.03 2.26 -7.34
CA ASP A 224 16.85 1.06 -7.50
C ASP A 224 16.03 -0.23 -7.74
N GLU A 225 14.98 -0.16 -8.57
CA GLU A 225 14.21 -1.31 -9.04
C GLU A 225 15.02 -2.06 -10.12
N SER A 226 16.07 -2.72 -9.69
CA SER A 226 17.05 -3.37 -10.54
C SER A 226 17.70 -4.53 -9.82
N ASP A 227 18.20 -5.51 -10.58
CA ASP A 227 19.07 -6.59 -10.08
C ASP A 227 20.53 -6.17 -9.97
N ASP A 228 20.90 -4.99 -10.48
CA ASP A 228 22.29 -4.47 -10.44
C ASP A 228 22.66 -3.95 -9.05
N PRO A 229 23.63 -4.58 -8.34
CA PRO A 229 24.07 -4.12 -7.03
C PRO A 229 24.77 -2.75 -7.05
N LEU A 230 25.12 -2.23 -8.22
CA LEU A 230 25.71 -0.89 -8.37
C LEU A 230 24.64 0.20 -8.53
N SER A 231 23.37 -0.14 -8.72
CA SER A 231 22.26 0.81 -8.60
C SER A 231 22.09 1.19 -7.14
N ARG A 232 22.55 2.38 -6.74
CA ARG A 232 22.71 2.84 -5.35
C ARG A 232 22.14 4.23 -5.12
N HIS A 233 21.09 4.60 -5.84
CA HIS A 233 20.45 5.91 -5.73
C HIS A 233 19.79 6.13 -4.37
N ILE A 234 19.48 5.06 -3.63
CA ILE A 234 19.03 5.15 -2.24
C ILE A 234 20.06 5.86 -1.33
N GLU A 235 21.36 5.71 -1.60
CA GLU A 235 22.41 6.45 -0.88
C GLU A 235 22.29 7.95 -1.15
N THR A 236 22.10 8.34 -2.43
CA THR A 236 21.88 9.72 -2.85
C THR A 236 20.58 10.28 -2.28
N LEU A 237 19.50 9.48 -2.29
CA LEU A 237 18.21 9.85 -1.73
C LEU A 237 18.31 10.14 -0.22
N ALA A 238 18.99 9.30 0.54
CA ALA A 238 19.22 9.50 1.95
C ALA A 238 20.04 10.78 2.22
N LEU A 239 21.10 11.02 1.43
CA LEU A 239 21.93 12.24 1.54
C LEU A 239 21.10 13.50 1.34
N HIS A 240 20.30 13.58 0.26
CA HIS A 240 19.50 14.78 -0.02
C HIS A 240 18.33 14.94 0.95
N THR A 241 17.78 13.85 1.46
CA THR A 241 16.79 13.88 2.55
C THR A 241 17.34 14.60 3.78
N GLN A 242 18.56 14.26 4.22
CA GLN A 242 19.21 14.92 5.36
C GLN A 242 19.54 16.37 5.06
N ARG A 243 20.16 16.66 3.91
CA ARG A 243 20.59 18.01 3.54
C ARG A 243 19.44 19.01 3.44
N LEU A 244 18.27 18.54 3.01
CA LEU A 244 17.10 19.40 2.76
C LEU A 244 16.06 19.35 3.89
N GLY A 245 16.32 18.66 5.00
CA GLY A 245 15.39 18.58 6.12
C GLY A 245 14.09 17.85 5.79
N LEU A 246 14.16 16.80 4.93
CA LEU A 246 13.00 16.05 4.46
C LEU A 246 12.71 14.78 5.26
N GLN A 247 13.36 14.57 6.43
CA GLN A 247 13.21 13.38 7.26
C GLN A 247 11.73 13.03 7.52
N GLY A 248 11.37 11.77 7.34
CA GLY A 248 9.98 11.29 7.50
C GLY A 248 9.03 11.68 6.37
N ARG A 249 9.51 12.35 5.31
CA ARG A 249 8.71 12.76 4.14
C ARG A 249 9.18 12.12 2.82
N VAL A 250 10.21 11.29 2.87
CA VAL A 250 10.82 10.65 1.69
C VAL A 250 10.66 9.14 1.74
N THR A 251 10.31 8.56 0.61
CA THR A 251 10.14 7.12 0.43
C THR A 251 11.00 6.65 -0.74
N GLY A 252 11.77 5.58 -0.52
CA GLY A 252 12.35 4.77 -1.58
C GLY A 252 11.51 3.51 -1.79
N SER A 253 10.87 3.41 -2.94
CA SER A 253 10.05 2.27 -3.31
C SER A 253 10.86 1.26 -4.11
N HIS A 254 10.54 -0.04 -3.98
CA HIS A 254 11.20 -1.23 -4.50
C HIS A 254 12.52 -1.55 -3.79
N LEU A 255 13.57 -0.76 -3.98
CA LEU A 255 14.92 -0.97 -3.43
C LEU A 255 15.48 -2.37 -3.72
N THR A 256 15.09 -2.96 -4.87
CA THR A 256 15.41 -4.37 -5.17
C THR A 256 16.90 -4.61 -5.35
N SER A 257 17.67 -3.64 -5.83
CA SER A 257 19.13 -3.78 -5.96
C SER A 257 19.82 -4.18 -4.64
N MET A 258 19.23 -3.83 -3.48
CA MET A 258 19.77 -4.17 -2.16
C MET A 258 19.89 -5.68 -1.93
N HIS A 259 19.07 -6.52 -2.60
CA HIS A 259 19.18 -7.98 -2.46
C HIS A 259 20.47 -8.53 -3.05
N SER A 260 21.08 -7.80 -3.97
CA SER A 260 22.33 -8.17 -4.65
C SER A 260 23.55 -7.45 -4.12
N MET A 261 23.39 -6.43 -3.25
CA MET A 261 24.48 -5.65 -2.69
C MET A 261 25.32 -6.48 -1.73
N ASP A 262 26.62 -6.18 -1.69
CA ASP A 262 27.56 -6.75 -0.73
C ASP A 262 27.17 -6.42 0.72
N ASN A 263 27.34 -7.39 1.63
CA ASN A 263 26.93 -7.23 3.01
C ASN A 263 27.72 -6.13 3.76
N TYR A 264 28.99 -5.92 3.42
CA TYR A 264 29.78 -4.84 4.02
C TYR A 264 29.23 -3.46 3.61
N TYR A 265 28.92 -3.28 2.32
CA TYR A 265 28.31 -2.04 1.86
C TYR A 265 26.93 -1.79 2.53
N VAL A 266 26.10 -2.83 2.60
CA VAL A 266 24.78 -2.76 3.25
C VAL A 266 24.90 -2.37 4.72
N SER A 267 25.91 -2.87 5.45
CA SER A 267 26.13 -2.51 6.86
C SER A 267 26.39 -1.02 7.07
N LYS A 268 26.97 -0.34 6.07
CA LYS A 268 27.14 1.13 6.03
C LYS A 268 25.87 1.86 5.59
N LEU A 269 25.13 1.29 4.64
CA LEU A 269 23.94 1.92 4.04
C LEU A 269 22.75 1.95 5.00
N MET A 270 22.54 0.89 5.78
CA MET A 270 21.39 0.79 6.71
C MET A 270 21.34 1.93 7.75
N PRO A 271 22.44 2.26 8.47
CA PRO A 271 22.45 3.43 9.36
C PRO A 271 22.13 4.74 8.64
N LEU A 272 22.64 4.93 7.42
CA LEU A 272 22.40 6.14 6.63
C LEU A 272 20.90 6.30 6.30
N ILE A 273 20.23 5.24 5.83
CA ILE A 273 18.78 5.26 5.53
C ILE A 273 17.98 5.59 6.80
N ARG A 274 18.30 4.92 7.92
CA ARG A 274 17.65 5.17 9.21
C ARG A 274 17.81 6.61 9.68
N GLU A 275 19.04 7.13 9.68
CA GLU A 275 19.35 8.48 10.16
C GLU A 275 18.76 9.55 9.26
N ALA A 276 18.66 9.29 7.97
CA ALA A 276 17.94 10.14 7.03
C ALA A 276 16.41 10.08 7.22
N GLY A 277 15.87 9.13 7.98
CA GLY A 277 14.43 8.97 8.17
C GLY A 277 13.71 8.67 6.85
N VAL A 278 14.39 8.01 5.90
CA VAL A 278 13.79 7.55 4.64
C VAL A 278 12.95 6.31 4.92
N HIS A 279 11.72 6.29 4.43
CA HIS A 279 10.88 5.11 4.43
C HIS A 279 11.22 4.18 3.26
N ALA A 280 11.03 2.88 3.45
CA ALA A 280 11.16 1.89 2.38
C ALA A 280 9.79 1.28 2.07
N VAL A 281 9.48 1.07 0.79
CA VAL A 281 8.31 0.28 0.36
C VAL A 281 8.79 -0.88 -0.49
N ALA A 282 8.49 -2.10 -0.06
CA ALA A 282 8.68 -3.28 -0.89
C ALA A 282 7.37 -3.66 -1.58
N ASN A 283 7.45 -4.13 -2.82
CA ASN A 283 6.29 -4.53 -3.62
C ASN A 283 6.37 -6.03 -3.93
N PRO A 284 6.07 -6.92 -2.94
CA PRO A 284 6.43 -8.34 -3.03
C PRO A 284 5.82 -9.07 -4.22
N LEU A 285 4.58 -8.76 -4.61
CA LEU A 285 3.91 -9.42 -5.73
C LEU A 285 4.59 -9.10 -7.06
N ILE A 286 4.95 -7.83 -7.29
CA ILE A 286 5.57 -7.40 -8.53
C ILE A 286 7.07 -7.70 -8.56
N ASN A 287 7.80 -7.44 -7.47
CA ASN A 287 9.24 -7.62 -7.44
C ASN A 287 9.65 -9.08 -7.69
N ILE A 288 8.93 -10.06 -7.11
CA ILE A 288 9.24 -11.49 -7.34
C ILE A 288 8.97 -11.92 -8.79
N THR A 289 8.11 -11.23 -9.51
CA THR A 289 7.80 -11.54 -10.91
C THR A 289 8.72 -10.85 -11.90
N LEU A 290 9.17 -9.63 -11.61
CA LEU A 290 9.95 -8.81 -12.53
C LEU A 290 11.47 -8.95 -12.34
N GLN A 291 11.95 -9.20 -11.10
CA GLN A 291 13.36 -9.32 -10.80
C GLN A 291 13.91 -10.74 -11.05
N GLY A 292 15.23 -10.89 -11.15
CA GLY A 292 15.89 -12.18 -11.37
C GLY A 292 15.67 -12.77 -12.77
N ARG A 293 15.20 -11.98 -13.74
CA ARG A 293 14.90 -12.46 -15.10
C ARG A 293 16.13 -12.86 -15.88
N HIS A 294 17.28 -12.25 -15.59
CA HIS A 294 18.57 -12.57 -16.18
C HIS A 294 19.35 -13.66 -15.44
N ASP A 295 18.83 -14.12 -14.28
CA ASP A 295 19.46 -15.18 -13.52
C ASP A 295 19.23 -16.54 -14.18
N SER A 296 20.26 -17.39 -14.12
CA SER A 296 20.13 -18.83 -14.29
C SER A 296 19.64 -19.47 -12.99
N TYR A 297 20.14 -20.61 -12.58
CA TYR A 297 19.83 -21.20 -11.28
C TYR A 297 21.06 -21.19 -10.37
N PRO A 298 20.89 -20.86 -9.06
CA PRO A 298 19.66 -20.48 -8.37
C PRO A 298 19.21 -19.05 -8.72
N LYS A 299 17.88 -18.84 -8.83
CA LYS A 299 17.31 -17.51 -9.05
C LYS A 299 17.22 -16.73 -7.73
N ARG A 300 17.52 -15.43 -7.81
CA ARG A 300 17.31 -14.50 -6.70
C ARG A 300 15.81 -14.30 -6.43
N ARG A 301 15.47 -13.90 -5.20
CA ARG A 301 14.07 -13.64 -4.81
C ARG A 301 13.55 -12.29 -5.28
N GLY A 302 14.43 -11.38 -5.68
CA GLY A 302 14.06 -10.11 -6.30
C GLY A 302 13.44 -9.06 -5.37
N MET A 303 13.47 -9.24 -4.05
CA MET A 303 12.91 -8.29 -3.09
C MET A 303 13.99 -7.69 -2.19
N THR A 304 13.84 -6.43 -1.80
CA THR A 304 14.75 -5.74 -0.87
C THR A 304 14.88 -6.46 0.48
N ARG A 305 15.86 -6.06 1.29
CA ARG A 305 16.22 -6.65 2.59
C ARG A 305 15.28 -6.24 3.72
N VAL A 306 14.01 -6.62 3.63
CA VAL A 306 12.95 -6.22 4.58
C VAL A 306 13.30 -6.54 6.04
N PRO A 307 13.74 -7.78 6.42
CA PRO A 307 14.06 -8.09 7.80
C PRO A 307 15.18 -7.20 8.35
N GLU A 308 16.24 -6.96 7.57
CA GLU A 308 17.39 -6.16 7.99
C GLU A 308 17.03 -4.67 8.10
N LEU A 309 16.21 -4.14 7.19
CA LEU A 309 15.69 -2.77 7.26
C LEU A 309 14.86 -2.56 8.52
N LEU A 310 13.93 -3.47 8.83
CA LEU A 310 13.12 -3.43 10.05
C LEU A 310 13.99 -3.53 11.30
N ALA A 311 14.97 -4.44 11.32
CA ALA A 311 15.91 -4.61 12.44
C ALA A 311 16.77 -3.36 12.64
N ALA A 312 17.11 -2.65 11.57
CA ALA A 312 17.83 -1.38 11.64
C ALA A 312 16.95 -0.19 12.11
N GLY A 313 15.64 -0.39 12.26
CA GLY A 313 14.69 0.65 12.68
C GLY A 313 14.16 1.51 11.54
N VAL A 314 14.33 1.09 10.28
CA VAL A 314 13.72 1.74 9.12
C VAL A 314 12.23 1.39 9.08
N ASN A 315 11.36 2.37 8.82
CA ASN A 315 9.94 2.10 8.60
C ASN A 315 9.75 1.47 7.22
N VAL A 316 9.32 0.21 7.19
CA VAL A 316 9.08 -0.54 5.95
C VAL A 316 7.59 -0.78 5.77
N GLY A 317 7.07 -0.40 4.61
CA GLY A 317 5.73 -0.71 4.15
C GLY A 317 5.73 -1.68 2.97
N PHE A 318 4.56 -2.22 2.66
CA PHE A 318 4.34 -3.03 1.45
C PHE A 318 3.30 -2.36 0.54
N GLY A 319 3.58 -2.35 -0.78
CA GLY A 319 2.66 -1.90 -1.81
C GLY A 319 2.16 -3.07 -2.67
N HIS A 320 0.98 -2.89 -3.27
CA HIS A 320 0.46 -3.84 -4.26
C HIS A 320 1.12 -3.61 -5.62
N ASP A 321 1.44 -2.34 -5.92
CA ASP A 321 2.04 -1.85 -7.14
C ASP A 321 1.08 -1.91 -8.33
N CYS A 322 0.81 -3.09 -8.84
CA CYS A 322 0.09 -3.36 -10.08
C CYS A 322 -1.10 -4.30 -9.85
N VAL A 323 -2.21 -4.05 -10.57
CA VAL A 323 -3.37 -4.96 -10.65
C VAL A 323 -3.90 -4.99 -12.07
N MET A 324 -3.76 -6.14 -12.74
CA MET A 324 -4.27 -6.38 -14.08
C MET A 324 -3.87 -5.27 -15.07
N ASP A 325 -2.59 -5.01 -15.18
CA ASP A 325 -2.00 -3.98 -16.02
C ASP A 325 -0.90 -4.54 -16.96
N PRO A 326 -0.15 -3.71 -17.71
CA PRO A 326 0.90 -4.20 -18.61
C PRO A 326 2.05 -4.96 -17.95
N TRP A 327 2.30 -4.76 -16.65
CA TRP A 327 3.40 -5.39 -15.91
C TRP A 327 2.97 -6.62 -15.13
N TYR A 328 1.70 -6.65 -14.67
CA TYR A 328 1.21 -7.69 -13.77
C TYR A 328 -0.24 -8.08 -14.07
N PRO A 329 -0.49 -9.30 -14.61
CA PRO A 329 -1.83 -9.72 -15.05
C PRO A 329 -2.74 -10.19 -13.92
N LEU A 330 -2.30 -10.15 -12.66
CA LEU A 330 -2.97 -10.70 -11.49
C LEU A 330 -3.35 -9.59 -10.51
N GLY A 331 -3.76 -10.00 -9.30
CA GLY A 331 -4.07 -9.09 -8.20
C GLY A 331 -5.55 -8.76 -8.07
N SER A 332 -5.92 -8.26 -6.90
CA SER A 332 -7.33 -7.98 -6.56
C SER A 332 -7.48 -6.83 -5.55
N GLY A 333 -6.46 -6.02 -5.32
CA GLY A 333 -6.46 -4.97 -4.29
C GLY A 333 -6.42 -5.52 -2.85
N CYS A 334 -5.99 -6.77 -2.65
CA CYS A 334 -5.97 -7.43 -1.36
C CYS A 334 -4.64 -7.22 -0.62
N MET A 335 -4.55 -6.28 0.32
CA MET A 335 -3.32 -6.03 1.07
C MET A 335 -2.89 -7.20 1.98
N LEU A 336 -3.80 -8.09 2.39
CA LEU A 336 -3.42 -9.33 3.09
C LEU A 336 -2.74 -10.35 2.15
N GLU A 337 -3.03 -10.32 0.86
CA GLU A 337 -2.30 -11.09 -0.16
C GLU A 337 -0.87 -10.57 -0.31
N VAL A 338 -0.72 -9.24 -0.37
CA VAL A 338 0.58 -8.56 -0.38
C VAL A 338 1.40 -8.92 0.85
N ALA A 339 0.81 -8.84 2.05
CA ALA A 339 1.44 -9.22 3.31
C ALA A 339 1.87 -10.69 3.33
N ALA A 340 1.00 -11.59 2.86
CA ALA A 340 1.30 -13.03 2.79
C ALA A 340 2.46 -13.32 1.80
N MET A 341 2.49 -12.66 0.63
CA MET A 341 3.61 -12.80 -0.29
C MET A 341 4.91 -12.26 0.31
N GLY A 342 4.87 -11.06 0.91
CA GLY A 342 6.02 -10.47 1.61
C GLY A 342 6.59 -11.39 2.68
N LEU A 343 5.72 -11.99 3.49
CA LEU A 343 6.07 -12.99 4.50
C LEU A 343 6.87 -14.16 3.91
N HIS A 344 6.40 -14.73 2.80
CA HIS A 344 7.06 -15.88 2.17
C HIS A 344 8.39 -15.49 1.52
N VAL A 345 8.41 -14.39 0.75
CA VAL A 345 9.62 -13.95 0.03
C VAL A 345 10.71 -13.50 0.99
N ALA A 346 10.36 -12.77 2.05
CA ALA A 346 11.32 -12.33 3.08
C ALA A 346 11.57 -13.35 4.19
N GLN A 347 10.92 -14.54 4.14
CA GLN A 347 11.07 -15.61 5.15
C GLN A 347 10.71 -15.17 6.59
N MET A 348 9.65 -14.36 6.72
CA MET A 348 9.20 -13.77 7.99
C MET A 348 8.10 -14.62 8.67
N THR A 349 8.30 -15.94 8.80
CA THR A 349 7.27 -16.88 9.28
C THR A 349 7.14 -16.96 10.81
N SER A 350 8.01 -16.31 11.58
CA SER A 350 7.84 -16.20 13.03
C SER A 350 6.60 -15.37 13.39
N LEU A 351 6.07 -15.51 14.61
CA LEU A 351 4.93 -14.69 15.06
C LEU A 351 5.22 -13.19 14.93
N GLN A 352 6.42 -12.76 15.31
CA GLN A 352 6.85 -11.38 15.14
C GLN A 352 6.89 -10.98 13.66
N GLY A 353 7.43 -11.83 12.78
CA GLY A 353 7.49 -11.55 11.33
C GLY A 353 6.11 -11.45 10.70
N GLN A 354 5.16 -12.33 11.09
CA GLN A 354 3.77 -12.26 10.64
C GLN A 354 3.11 -10.95 11.06
N ARG A 355 3.35 -10.52 12.31
CA ARG A 355 2.87 -9.25 12.82
C ARG A 355 3.46 -8.08 12.04
N GLN A 356 4.77 -8.07 11.82
CA GLN A 356 5.44 -7.04 11.04
C GLN A 356 4.90 -6.95 9.59
N CYS A 357 4.55 -8.07 8.96
CA CYS A 357 3.92 -8.08 7.64
C CYS A 357 2.50 -7.47 7.67
N PHE A 358 1.73 -7.68 8.75
CA PHE A 358 0.44 -7.02 8.93
C PHE A 358 0.61 -5.51 9.15
N ASP A 359 1.57 -5.12 9.96
CA ASP A 359 1.88 -3.70 10.23
C ASP A 359 2.39 -2.99 8.96
N ALA A 360 3.10 -3.70 8.06
CA ALA A 360 3.57 -3.17 6.79
C ALA A 360 2.46 -2.78 5.80
N VAL A 361 1.25 -3.35 5.93
CA VAL A 361 0.08 -3.01 5.11
C VAL A 361 -0.97 -2.19 5.87
N THR A 362 -0.65 -1.73 7.07
CA THR A 362 -1.51 -0.91 7.94
C THR A 362 -0.73 0.29 8.49
N VAL A 363 -0.27 0.22 9.73
CA VAL A 363 0.32 1.36 10.46
C VAL A 363 1.61 1.89 9.84
N ASN A 364 2.44 1.04 9.23
CA ASN A 364 3.68 1.50 8.58
C ASN A 364 3.36 2.28 7.31
N ASN A 365 2.43 1.79 6.49
CA ASN A 365 1.96 2.51 5.30
C ASN A 365 1.23 3.81 5.65
N ALA A 366 0.43 3.82 6.71
CA ALA A 366 -0.21 5.05 7.20
C ALA A 366 0.83 6.12 7.57
N ARG A 367 1.94 5.72 8.19
CA ARG A 367 3.07 6.61 8.49
C ARG A 367 3.76 7.10 7.22
N ILE A 368 3.96 6.25 6.21
CA ILE A 368 4.53 6.62 4.91
C ILE A 368 3.67 7.67 4.21
N LEU A 369 2.35 7.48 4.18
CA LEU A 369 1.43 8.45 3.59
C LEU A 369 1.29 9.73 4.44
N GLY A 370 1.65 9.67 5.73
CA GLY A 370 1.44 10.76 6.68
C GLY A 370 -0.03 10.96 7.03
N LEU A 371 -0.78 9.86 7.20
CA LEU A 371 -2.20 9.91 7.54
C LEU A 371 -2.40 10.35 8.99
N GLU A 372 -3.07 11.48 9.16
CA GLU A 372 -3.46 11.98 10.47
C GLU A 372 -4.74 11.30 10.97
N GLY A 373 -4.81 11.04 12.28
CA GLY A 373 -5.98 10.41 12.91
C GLY A 373 -6.24 8.97 12.45
N TYR A 374 -5.22 8.26 11.99
CA TYR A 374 -5.29 6.83 11.65
C TYR A 374 -5.10 5.98 12.91
N GLY A 375 -6.00 5.03 13.15
CA GLY A 375 -5.94 4.11 14.29
C GLY A 375 -7.29 3.83 14.91
N LEU A 376 -7.30 3.10 16.06
CA LEU A 376 -8.50 2.68 16.80
C LEU A 376 -8.56 3.30 18.19
N THR A 377 -8.02 4.49 18.38
CA THR A 377 -8.05 5.21 19.67
C THR A 377 -9.00 6.40 19.61
N PRO A 378 -9.50 6.89 20.76
CA PRO A 378 -10.32 8.09 20.79
C PRO A 378 -9.64 9.27 20.09
N GLY A 379 -10.41 10.00 19.28
CA GLY A 379 -9.93 11.10 18.43
C GLY A 379 -9.52 10.69 17.01
N CYS A 380 -9.21 9.41 16.77
CA CYS A 380 -8.97 8.92 15.41
C CYS A 380 -10.27 8.94 14.58
N ARG A 381 -10.11 9.07 13.25
CA ARG A 381 -11.24 8.87 12.33
C ARG A 381 -11.81 7.48 12.52
N ALA A 382 -13.12 7.36 12.55
CA ALA A 382 -13.80 6.08 12.77
C ALA A 382 -13.78 5.21 11.52
N ASP A 383 -12.57 4.84 11.09
CA ASP A 383 -12.27 3.92 10.00
C ASP A 383 -11.81 2.59 10.59
N ALA A 384 -12.45 1.50 10.20
CA ALA A 384 -12.11 0.17 10.71
C ALA A 384 -12.49 -0.94 9.74
N VAL A 385 -11.85 -2.08 9.88
CA VAL A 385 -12.15 -3.31 9.15
C VAL A 385 -12.30 -4.46 10.13
N LEU A 386 -13.46 -5.10 10.14
CA LEU A 386 -13.70 -6.33 10.90
C LEU A 386 -13.28 -7.52 10.04
N LEU A 387 -12.33 -8.29 10.54
CA LEU A 387 -11.70 -9.42 9.84
C LEU A 387 -12.15 -10.75 10.46
N GLN A 388 -12.46 -11.74 9.63
CA GLN A 388 -12.72 -13.12 10.08
C GLN A 388 -11.41 -13.79 10.52
N ALA A 389 -10.86 -13.30 11.61
CA ALA A 389 -9.64 -13.76 12.26
C ALA A 389 -9.66 -13.34 13.74
N ARG A 390 -8.84 -13.96 14.59
CA ARG A 390 -8.72 -13.63 16.00
C ARG A 390 -7.48 -12.80 16.33
N SER A 391 -6.53 -12.72 15.40
CA SER A 391 -5.31 -11.93 15.55
C SER A 391 -4.80 -11.44 14.19
N PRO A 392 -3.89 -10.45 14.16
CA PRO A 392 -3.21 -10.02 12.94
C PRO A 392 -2.48 -11.15 12.19
N GLU A 393 -1.83 -12.04 12.93
CA GLU A 393 -1.10 -13.19 12.38
C GLU A 393 -2.07 -14.17 11.70
N GLU A 394 -3.21 -14.42 12.33
CA GLU A 394 -4.25 -15.24 11.74
C GLU A 394 -4.89 -14.56 10.53
N ALA A 395 -5.05 -13.25 10.55
CA ALA A 395 -5.55 -12.50 9.40
C ALA A 395 -4.64 -12.65 8.18
N VAL A 396 -3.31 -12.59 8.35
CA VAL A 396 -2.34 -12.84 7.27
C VAL A 396 -2.40 -14.29 6.80
N ARG A 397 -2.39 -15.26 7.75
CA ARG A 397 -2.44 -16.70 7.46
C ARG A 397 -3.65 -17.08 6.59
N LEU A 398 -4.81 -16.56 6.94
CA LEU A 398 -6.08 -16.85 6.26
C LEU A 398 -6.33 -15.98 5.03
N ARG A 399 -5.59 -14.86 4.87
CA ARG A 399 -6.01 -13.74 4.02
C ARG A 399 -7.47 -13.39 4.32
N ALA A 400 -7.75 -13.20 5.62
CA ALA A 400 -9.06 -13.22 6.26
C ALA A 400 -10.12 -12.39 5.52
N GLN A 401 -11.35 -12.89 5.50
CA GLN A 401 -12.51 -12.20 4.92
C GLN A 401 -12.78 -10.88 5.65
N ARG A 402 -13.16 -9.84 4.90
CA ARG A 402 -13.53 -8.52 5.43
C ARG A 402 -15.04 -8.53 5.71
N LEU A 403 -15.40 -8.84 6.96
CA LEU A 403 -16.82 -8.94 7.34
C LEU A 403 -17.52 -7.59 7.31
N LEU A 404 -16.78 -6.53 7.64
CA LEU A 404 -17.29 -5.17 7.71
C LEU A 404 -16.18 -4.18 7.36
N VAL A 405 -16.51 -3.14 6.62
CA VAL A 405 -15.66 -1.98 6.42
C VAL A 405 -16.41 -0.74 6.86
N VAL A 406 -15.78 0.04 7.74
CA VAL A 406 -16.33 1.28 8.29
C VAL A 406 -15.46 2.45 7.84
N ARG A 407 -16.10 3.49 7.33
CA ARG A 407 -15.48 4.76 6.97
C ARG A 407 -16.18 5.90 7.68
N SER A 408 -15.45 6.68 8.47
CA SER A 408 -16.00 7.83 9.23
C SER A 408 -17.25 7.48 10.01
N GLY A 409 -17.27 6.29 10.67
CA GLY A 409 -18.40 5.80 11.44
C GLY A 409 -19.57 5.24 10.64
N SER A 410 -19.49 5.23 9.30
CA SER A 410 -20.51 4.63 8.42
C SER A 410 -20.04 3.28 7.89
N VAL A 411 -20.92 2.30 7.84
CA VAL A 411 -20.66 1.01 7.20
C VAL A 411 -20.70 1.19 5.68
N VAL A 412 -19.57 0.98 5.01
CA VAL A 412 -19.43 1.13 3.56
C VAL A 412 -19.35 -0.20 2.81
N SER A 413 -19.05 -1.29 3.50
CA SER A 413 -19.06 -2.64 2.91
C SER A 413 -19.40 -3.69 3.95
N ARG A 414 -20.13 -4.73 3.54
CA ARG A 414 -20.42 -5.94 4.32
C ARG A 414 -20.17 -7.18 3.46
N MET A 415 -19.62 -8.22 4.06
CA MET A 415 -19.41 -9.50 3.41
C MET A 415 -19.75 -10.64 4.38
N ALA A 416 -20.37 -11.70 3.87
CA ALA A 416 -20.68 -12.86 4.69
C ALA A 416 -19.39 -13.60 5.13
N PRO A 417 -19.37 -14.22 6.32
CA PRO A 417 -18.28 -15.08 6.73
C PRO A 417 -18.03 -16.22 5.72
N ALA A 418 -16.78 -16.53 5.47
CA ALA A 418 -16.40 -17.72 4.71
C ALA A 418 -16.50 -18.95 5.63
N VAL A 419 -17.55 -19.74 5.45
CA VAL A 419 -17.82 -20.96 6.22
C VAL A 419 -18.14 -22.07 5.25
N ALA A 420 -17.39 -23.18 5.35
CA ALA A 420 -17.66 -24.39 4.57
C ALA A 420 -18.61 -25.31 5.35
N GLU A 421 -19.67 -25.80 4.70
CA GLU A 421 -20.50 -26.90 5.19
C GLU A 421 -19.81 -28.23 4.89
N LEU A 422 -19.68 -29.08 5.91
CA LEU A 422 -19.13 -30.42 5.79
C LEU A 422 -20.22 -31.48 5.99
N ARG A 423 -20.25 -32.47 5.11
CA ARG A 423 -21.17 -33.64 5.17
C ARG A 423 -20.40 -34.93 5.44
N LEU A 424 -19.60 -34.91 6.51
CA LEU A 424 -18.72 -36.03 6.90
C LEU A 424 -19.22 -36.67 8.20
N PRO A 425 -19.45 -38.00 8.26
CA PRO A 425 -19.92 -38.67 9.47
C PRO A 425 -18.98 -38.41 10.66
N GLY A 426 -19.54 -38.03 11.80
CA GLY A 426 -18.79 -37.82 13.04
C GLY A 426 -17.84 -36.61 13.06
N ARG A 427 -17.97 -35.70 12.07
CA ARG A 427 -17.17 -34.45 12.02
C ARG A 427 -18.05 -33.21 12.21
N PRO A 428 -17.45 -32.03 12.57
CA PRO A 428 -18.19 -30.79 12.62
C PRO A 428 -18.89 -30.48 11.29
N ALA A 429 -20.14 -30.01 11.35
CA ALA A 429 -20.91 -29.67 10.15
C ALA A 429 -20.39 -28.41 9.43
N HIS A 430 -19.64 -27.55 10.12
CA HIS A 430 -19.15 -26.29 9.58
C HIS A 430 -17.68 -26.09 9.92
N VAL A 431 -16.93 -25.47 9.03
CA VAL A 431 -15.52 -25.06 9.21
C VAL A 431 -15.34 -23.64 8.71
N ASP A 432 -14.81 -22.76 9.56
CA ASP A 432 -14.48 -21.37 9.27
C ASP A 432 -12.98 -21.11 9.12
N PHE A 433 -12.17 -22.18 9.15
CA PHE A 433 -10.71 -22.17 9.03
C PHE A 433 -9.96 -21.46 10.17
N THR A 434 -10.65 -20.90 11.15
CA THR A 434 -10.01 -20.35 12.35
C THR A 434 -9.63 -21.48 13.31
N ARG A 435 -8.61 -21.26 14.12
CA ARG A 435 -8.18 -22.23 15.10
C ARG A 435 -8.98 -22.06 16.39
N GLN A 436 -9.84 -23.02 16.69
CA GLN A 436 -10.77 -22.95 17.84
C GLN A 436 -10.19 -23.44 19.19
N ALA A 437 -9.05 -24.11 19.21
CA ALA A 437 -8.47 -24.63 20.44
C ALA A 437 -7.03 -24.18 20.65
N ALA A 438 -6.67 -23.86 21.90
CA ALA A 438 -5.26 -23.86 22.29
C ALA A 438 -4.66 -25.25 22.00
N PRO A 439 -3.39 -25.37 21.54
CA PRO A 439 -2.74 -26.66 21.46
C PRO A 439 -2.82 -27.31 22.86
N PRO A 440 -3.01 -28.64 22.93
CA PRO A 440 -2.84 -29.31 24.20
C PRO A 440 -1.49 -28.89 24.77
N SER A 441 -1.47 -28.54 26.05
CA SER A 441 -0.22 -28.29 26.76
C SER A 441 0.67 -29.49 26.55
N ILE A 442 1.78 -29.30 25.86
CA ILE A 442 2.84 -30.31 25.84
C ILE A 442 3.39 -30.26 27.27
N GLU A 443 2.93 -31.17 28.12
CA GLU A 443 3.65 -31.45 29.36
C GLU A 443 5.07 -31.83 28.91
N THR A 444 6.01 -30.95 29.19
CA THR A 444 7.44 -31.29 29.06
C THR A 444 7.67 -32.45 30.03
N ALA A 445 7.70 -33.66 29.48
CA ALA A 445 8.27 -34.80 30.20
C ALA A 445 9.67 -34.37 30.63
N ARG A 446 9.86 -34.20 31.93
CA ARG A 446 11.16 -33.96 32.59
C ARG A 446 12.04 -35.17 32.46
#